data_ea49fb4d7af88ae664a4bca9c792dd6b
#
_entry.id   ea49fb4d7af88ae664a4bca9c792dd6b
#
_cell.length_a   1.000
_cell.length_b   1.000
_cell.length_c   1.000
_cell.angle_alpha   90.00
_cell.angle_beta   90.00
_cell.angle_gamma   90.00
#
_symmetry.space_group_name_H-M   'P 1'
#
loop_
_entity.id
_entity.type
_entity.pdbx_description
1 polymer ?
#
loop_
_entity_poly.entity_id
_entity_poly.type
_entity_poly.pdbx_seq_one_letter_code
_entity_poly.pdbx_strand_id
1 'polypeptide(L)'
;MSLRNWDNKTWLSSKRYIQLFNDFLLKQVKLNRDSKILDIGCGRGKILGSLSSRLKLKSKPIGIDIERHRDRDKRINFKKVNVIDFIKKNKKKFDLIMIKQTIHLLKYKEIKKLIYTCKMQLNQNGKILILSLETSNNEIPTFLLMKKKLKKSLDRDKKIIKYISKLYPKNKNKRFSFKVKISRDKYIEMIKNRYISTLLGFSLHDISKGINQINLKYKKILSFNDKLICLILDK
;
A
#
# COMPACT_ATOMS: atom_id res chain seq x y z
N MET A 1 11.63 13.11 -9.25
CA MET A 1 10.23 12.86 -9.69
C MET A 1 9.39 12.51 -8.48
N SER A 2 8.25 13.17 -8.30
CA SER A 2 7.36 12.88 -7.17
C SER A 2 6.43 11.70 -7.52
N LEU A 3 6.06 10.91 -6.50
CA LEU A 3 5.06 9.83 -6.62
C LEU A 3 3.62 10.34 -6.72
N ARG A 4 3.41 11.61 -7.10
CA ARG A 4 2.07 12.19 -7.18
C ARG A 4 1.20 11.44 -8.18
N ASN A 5 0.04 10.99 -7.72
CA ASN A 5 -0.99 10.31 -8.53
C ASN A 5 -0.50 9.05 -9.27
N TRP A 6 0.57 8.40 -8.78
CA TRP A 6 1.18 7.21 -9.38
C TRP A 6 0.20 6.05 -9.56
N ASP A 7 -0.78 5.92 -8.68
CA ASP A 7 -1.82 4.87 -8.74
C ASP A 7 -3.02 5.27 -9.63
N ASN A 8 -3.04 6.50 -10.15
CA ASN A 8 -4.12 6.95 -11.02
C ASN A 8 -4.14 6.15 -12.32
N LYS A 9 -5.35 5.80 -12.80
CA LYS A 9 -5.55 4.97 -14.00
C LYS A 9 -4.92 3.55 -13.93
N THR A 10 -4.52 3.08 -12.75
CA THR A 10 -4.06 1.70 -12.54
C THR A 10 -5.19 0.81 -12.02
N TRP A 11 -4.96 -0.52 -11.92
CA TRP A 11 -5.91 -1.41 -11.26
C TRP A 11 -6.11 -1.07 -9.78
N LEU A 12 -5.09 -0.50 -9.10
CA LEU A 12 -5.11 -0.11 -7.68
C LEU A 12 -6.16 0.96 -7.37
N SER A 13 -6.55 1.77 -8.39
CA SER A 13 -7.59 2.79 -8.28
C SER A 13 -8.94 2.33 -8.78
N SER A 14 -9.07 1.10 -9.28
CA SER A 14 -10.33 0.57 -9.77
C SER A 14 -11.32 0.34 -8.62
N LYS A 15 -12.61 0.60 -8.89
CA LYS A 15 -13.69 0.38 -7.92
C LYS A 15 -13.67 -1.06 -7.37
N ARG A 16 -13.46 -2.05 -8.27
CA ARG A 16 -13.40 -3.47 -7.90
C ARG A 16 -12.23 -3.79 -6.96
N TYR A 17 -11.02 -3.26 -7.24
CA TYR A 17 -9.88 -3.46 -6.34
C TYR A 17 -10.17 -2.89 -4.97
N ILE A 18 -10.66 -1.65 -4.90
CA ILE A 18 -10.96 -0.97 -3.65
C ILE A 18 -12.01 -1.72 -2.84
N GLN A 19 -13.06 -2.22 -3.49
CA GLN A 19 -14.11 -3.01 -2.83
C GLN A 19 -13.56 -4.31 -2.23
N LEU A 20 -12.86 -5.12 -3.04
CA LEU A 20 -12.27 -6.39 -2.58
C LEU A 20 -11.21 -6.18 -1.50
N PHE A 21 -10.44 -5.09 -1.58
CA PHE A 21 -9.48 -4.76 -0.55
C PHE A 21 -10.18 -4.38 0.77
N ASN A 22 -11.27 -3.61 0.72
CA ASN A 22 -12.08 -3.30 1.89
C ASN A 22 -12.74 -4.55 2.47
N ASP A 23 -13.21 -5.50 1.63
CA ASP A 23 -13.71 -6.80 2.10
C ASP A 23 -12.64 -7.57 2.85
N PHE A 24 -11.41 -7.56 2.30
CA PHE A 24 -10.28 -8.18 2.97
C PHE A 24 -9.99 -7.53 4.33
N LEU A 25 -9.97 -6.20 4.42
CA LEU A 25 -9.74 -5.47 5.68
C LEU A 25 -10.80 -5.85 6.74
N LEU A 26 -12.07 -5.84 6.36
CA LEU A 26 -13.18 -6.12 7.27
C LEU A 26 -13.19 -7.58 7.78
N LYS A 27 -12.57 -8.50 7.05
CA LYS A 27 -12.33 -9.87 7.54
C LYS A 27 -11.23 -9.94 8.61
N GLN A 28 -10.33 -8.96 8.67
CA GLN A 28 -9.21 -8.96 9.62
C GLN A 28 -9.52 -8.20 10.91
N VAL A 29 -10.39 -7.21 10.86
CA VAL A 29 -10.72 -6.35 12.00
C VAL A 29 -12.21 -6.05 12.05
N LYS A 30 -12.81 -6.16 13.25
CA LYS A 30 -14.20 -5.77 13.49
C LYS A 30 -14.29 -4.25 13.58
N LEU A 31 -14.94 -3.63 12.60
CA LEU A 31 -15.14 -2.18 12.53
C LEU A 31 -16.64 -1.88 12.44
N ASN A 32 -17.04 -0.75 13.01
CA ASN A 32 -18.41 -0.24 12.98
C ASN A 32 -18.43 1.27 12.69
N ARG A 33 -19.59 1.91 12.74
CA ARG A 33 -19.77 3.34 12.46
C ARG A 33 -19.01 4.28 13.42
N ASP A 34 -18.63 3.81 14.62
CA ASP A 34 -17.92 4.59 15.64
C ASP A 34 -16.40 4.40 15.57
N SER A 35 -15.94 3.48 14.73
CA SER A 35 -14.52 3.11 14.62
C SER A 35 -13.66 4.28 14.16
N LYS A 36 -12.51 4.42 14.80
CA LYS A 36 -11.47 5.41 14.46
C LYS A 36 -10.36 4.74 13.67
N ILE A 37 -10.09 5.25 12.48
CA ILE A 37 -9.14 4.63 11.53
C ILE A 37 -8.05 5.62 11.15
N LEU A 38 -6.80 5.15 11.15
CA LEU A 38 -5.63 5.85 10.65
C LEU A 38 -5.03 5.06 9.47
N ASP A 39 -4.78 5.76 8.36
CA ASP A 39 -4.06 5.23 7.19
C ASP A 39 -2.74 5.99 7.02
N ILE A 40 -1.62 5.30 7.20
CA ILE A 40 -0.26 5.83 7.11
C ILE A 40 0.29 5.59 5.71
N GLY A 41 0.63 6.67 5.00
CA GLY A 41 0.97 6.64 3.58
C GLY A 41 -0.29 6.43 2.72
N CYS A 42 -1.34 7.17 3.03
CA CYS A 42 -2.67 6.96 2.45
C CYS A 42 -2.76 7.34 0.96
N GLY A 43 -1.76 8.02 0.40
CA GLY A 43 -1.81 8.55 -0.95
C GLY A 43 -3.04 9.43 -1.16
N ARG A 44 -3.87 9.08 -2.16
CA ARG A 44 -5.13 9.80 -2.45
C ARG A 44 -6.27 9.46 -1.48
N GLY A 45 -6.09 8.48 -0.61
CA GLY A 45 -7.09 8.08 0.39
C GLY A 45 -8.34 7.39 -0.17
N LYS A 46 -8.31 6.87 -1.40
CA LYS A 46 -9.49 6.27 -2.06
C LYS A 46 -9.99 5.01 -1.34
N ILE A 47 -9.08 4.16 -0.86
CA ILE A 47 -9.42 2.97 -0.06
C ILE A 47 -10.09 3.40 1.23
N LEU A 48 -9.46 4.32 1.96
CA LEU A 48 -9.95 4.81 3.24
C LEU A 48 -11.30 5.54 3.10
N GLY A 49 -11.46 6.38 2.07
CA GLY A 49 -12.73 7.07 1.78
C GLY A 49 -13.85 6.10 1.40
N SER A 50 -13.55 5.04 0.64
CA SER A 50 -14.52 3.99 0.33
C SER A 50 -14.93 3.21 1.58
N LEU A 51 -13.96 2.87 2.46
CA LEU A 51 -14.23 2.21 3.73
C LEU A 51 -15.10 3.09 4.65
N SER A 52 -14.82 4.39 4.71
CA SER A 52 -15.61 5.37 5.46
C SER A 52 -17.08 5.38 5.04
N SER A 53 -17.35 5.43 3.74
CA SER A 53 -18.73 5.38 3.22
C SER A 53 -19.41 4.06 3.51
N ARG A 54 -18.70 2.94 3.35
CA ARG A 54 -19.25 1.59 3.57
C ARG A 54 -19.67 1.37 5.01
N LEU A 55 -18.87 1.85 5.96
CA LEU A 55 -19.13 1.74 7.40
C LEU A 55 -20.04 2.87 7.92
N LYS A 56 -20.35 3.87 7.09
CA LYS A 56 -21.08 5.08 7.51
C LYS A 56 -20.45 5.69 8.76
N LEU A 57 -19.10 5.87 8.73
CA LEU A 57 -18.35 6.35 9.89
C LEU A 57 -18.89 7.69 10.37
N LYS A 58 -19.15 7.83 11.67
CA LYS A 58 -19.59 9.09 12.32
C LYS A 58 -18.55 10.19 12.21
N SER A 59 -17.26 9.85 12.20
CA SER A 59 -16.17 10.80 12.03
C SER A 59 -15.31 10.43 10.83
N LYS A 60 -14.80 11.44 10.10
CA LYS A 60 -13.88 11.20 8.98
C LYS A 60 -12.62 10.49 9.48
N PRO A 61 -12.23 9.35 8.88
CA PRO A 61 -10.99 8.68 9.23
C PRO A 61 -9.77 9.54 8.82
N ILE A 62 -8.64 9.34 9.50
CA ILE A 62 -7.43 10.13 9.28
C ILE A 62 -6.55 9.43 8.26
N GLY A 63 -6.19 10.13 7.19
CA GLY A 63 -5.15 9.70 6.26
C GLY A 63 -3.95 10.63 6.32
N ILE A 64 -2.75 10.09 6.49
CA ILE A 64 -1.52 10.89 6.48
C ILE A 64 -0.60 10.48 5.33
N ASP A 65 0.03 11.48 4.71
CA ASP A 65 1.02 11.27 3.66
C ASP A 65 2.01 12.44 3.64
N ILE A 66 3.23 12.22 3.13
CA ILE A 66 4.22 13.28 2.92
C ILE A 66 3.91 14.10 1.66
N GLU A 67 3.18 13.49 0.70
CA GLU A 67 2.81 14.14 -0.56
C GLU A 67 1.34 14.57 -0.55
N ARG A 68 1.07 15.76 -1.08
CA ARG A 68 -0.29 16.27 -1.26
C ARG A 68 -0.79 15.97 -2.66
N HIS A 69 -1.69 15.00 -2.79
CA HIS A 69 -2.34 14.67 -4.06
C HIS A 69 -3.51 15.62 -4.36
N ARG A 70 -3.67 16.02 -5.64
CA ARG A 70 -4.73 16.98 -6.04
C ARG A 70 -6.15 16.38 -5.93
N ASP A 71 -6.31 15.10 -6.31
CA ASP A 71 -7.57 14.38 -6.38
C ASP A 71 -7.86 13.50 -5.15
N ARG A 72 -7.49 14.01 -3.97
CA ARG A 72 -7.72 13.33 -2.70
C ARG A 72 -9.21 13.06 -2.48
N ASP A 73 -9.48 11.97 -1.78
CA ASP A 73 -10.82 11.64 -1.36
C ASP A 73 -11.32 12.63 -0.29
N LYS A 74 -12.48 13.26 -0.55
CA LYS A 74 -13.07 14.27 0.36
C LYS A 74 -13.68 13.66 1.63
N ARG A 75 -13.85 12.34 1.67
CA ARG A 75 -14.44 11.60 2.80
C ARG A 75 -13.47 11.33 3.93
N ILE A 76 -12.19 11.69 3.77
CA ILE A 76 -11.15 11.52 4.79
C ILE A 76 -10.67 12.88 5.33
N ASN A 77 -10.12 12.85 6.55
CA ASN A 77 -9.35 13.95 7.12
C ASN A 77 -7.87 13.75 6.73
N PHE A 78 -7.48 14.34 5.59
CA PHE A 78 -6.11 14.22 5.08
C PHE A 78 -5.17 15.20 5.79
N LYS A 79 -3.99 14.71 6.21
CA LYS A 79 -2.91 15.53 6.74
C LYS A 79 -1.61 15.29 5.97
N LYS A 80 -1.03 16.38 5.42
CA LYS A 80 0.32 16.34 4.86
C LYS A 80 1.33 16.45 6.01
N VAL A 81 1.91 15.33 6.40
CA VAL A 81 2.83 15.27 7.56
C VAL A 81 3.71 14.02 7.48
N ASN A 82 4.94 14.11 8.01
CA ASN A 82 5.76 12.93 8.23
C ASN A 82 5.14 12.06 9.33
N VAL A 83 5.16 10.74 9.13
CA VAL A 83 4.53 9.79 10.05
C VAL A 83 5.14 9.84 11.45
N ILE A 84 6.46 10.00 11.57
CA ILE A 84 7.14 10.02 12.88
C ILE A 84 6.73 11.26 13.68
N ASP A 85 6.55 12.40 13.01
CA ASP A 85 6.10 13.63 13.66
C ASP A 85 4.62 13.56 14.04
N PHE A 86 3.81 12.96 13.15
CA PHE A 86 2.38 12.76 13.45
C PHE A 86 2.18 11.88 14.68
N ILE A 87 2.80 10.70 14.75
CA ILE A 87 2.58 9.76 15.85
C ILE A 87 3.09 10.29 17.19
N LYS A 88 4.15 11.12 17.20
CA LYS A 88 4.64 11.76 18.43
C LYS A 88 3.63 12.74 19.04
N LYS A 89 2.93 13.50 18.19
CA LYS A 89 1.97 14.55 18.61
C LYS A 89 0.54 14.02 18.76
N ASN A 90 0.23 12.86 18.22
CA ASN A 90 -1.12 12.33 18.21
C ASN A 90 -1.47 11.69 19.57
N LYS A 91 -2.56 12.16 20.17
CA LYS A 91 -3.14 11.62 21.42
C LYS A 91 -4.35 10.71 21.17
N LYS A 92 -4.85 10.61 19.93
CA LYS A 92 -6.02 9.80 19.59
C LYS A 92 -5.65 8.32 19.57
N LYS A 93 -6.61 7.47 19.95
CA LYS A 93 -6.53 6.01 19.79
C LYS A 93 -7.36 5.56 18.58
N PHE A 94 -7.01 4.41 18.02
CA PHE A 94 -7.56 3.88 16.78
C PHE A 94 -7.97 2.42 16.94
N ASP A 95 -9.01 2.03 16.22
CA ASP A 95 -9.44 0.63 16.09
C ASP A 95 -8.69 -0.06 14.96
N LEU A 96 -8.27 0.71 13.95
CA LEU A 96 -7.43 0.25 12.86
C LEU A 96 -6.35 1.28 12.53
N ILE A 97 -5.10 0.82 12.49
CA ILE A 97 -4.00 1.56 11.87
C ILE A 97 -3.54 0.74 10.67
N MET A 98 -3.65 1.30 9.47
CA MET A 98 -3.22 0.67 8.22
C MET A 98 -1.91 1.31 7.73
N ILE A 99 -0.97 0.47 7.26
CA ILE A 99 0.29 0.88 6.63
C ILE A 99 0.42 0.06 5.35
N LYS A 100 -0.01 0.62 4.22
CA LYS A 100 -0.02 -0.09 2.94
C LYS A 100 1.09 0.41 2.02
N GLN A 101 2.03 -0.46 1.68
CA GLN A 101 3.15 -0.17 0.76
C GLN A 101 3.95 1.10 1.13
N THR A 102 4.13 1.34 2.44
CA THR A 102 4.80 2.54 2.98
C THR A 102 5.94 2.18 3.92
N ILE A 103 5.85 1.07 4.66
CA ILE A 103 6.79 0.68 5.71
C ILE A 103 8.24 0.57 5.20
N HIS A 104 8.44 0.21 3.93
CA HIS A 104 9.74 0.06 3.31
C HIS A 104 10.48 1.40 3.03
N LEU A 105 9.80 2.52 3.20
CA LEU A 105 10.41 3.85 3.08
C LEU A 105 11.14 4.28 4.35
N LEU A 106 10.96 3.55 5.46
CA LEU A 106 11.51 3.86 6.78
C LEU A 106 12.76 3.03 7.08
N LYS A 107 13.64 3.58 7.92
CA LYS A 107 14.80 2.87 8.49
C LYS A 107 14.35 1.92 9.60
N TYR A 108 15.09 0.85 9.91
CA TYR A 108 14.74 -0.13 10.95
C TYR A 108 14.45 0.50 12.32
N LYS A 109 15.25 1.49 12.74
CA LYS A 109 15.01 2.23 14.01
C LYS A 109 13.66 2.96 13.98
N GLU A 110 13.31 3.55 12.84
CA GLU A 110 12.03 4.26 12.65
C GLU A 110 10.86 3.27 12.61
N ILE A 111 11.01 2.11 11.94
CA ILE A 111 10.01 1.03 11.92
C ILE A 111 9.71 0.56 13.35
N LYS A 112 10.74 0.26 14.16
CA LYS A 112 10.57 -0.18 15.55
C LYS A 112 9.80 0.87 16.35
N LYS A 113 10.22 2.16 16.27
CA LYS A 113 9.57 3.26 16.96
C LYS A 113 8.14 3.48 16.51
N LEU A 114 7.90 3.46 15.18
CA LEU A 114 6.57 3.62 14.59
C LEU A 114 5.60 2.55 15.11
N ILE A 115 5.96 1.27 14.99
CA ILE A 115 5.07 0.17 15.39
C ILE A 115 4.82 0.22 16.90
N TYR A 116 5.85 0.44 17.71
CA TYR A 116 5.69 0.59 19.16
C TYR A 116 4.69 1.69 19.51
N THR A 117 4.87 2.90 18.94
CA THR A 117 3.98 4.03 19.23
C THR A 117 2.57 3.78 18.68
N CYS A 118 2.44 3.17 17.48
CA CYS A 118 1.14 2.78 16.95
C CYS A 118 0.41 1.79 17.88
N LYS A 119 1.12 0.82 18.47
CA LYS A 119 0.52 -0.11 19.45
C LYS A 119 -0.02 0.62 20.68
N MET A 120 0.69 1.62 21.18
CA MET A 120 0.22 2.46 22.29
C MET A 120 -1.01 3.29 21.92
N GLN A 121 -1.18 3.59 20.64
CA GLN A 121 -2.32 4.34 20.09
C GLN A 121 -3.47 3.43 19.61
N LEU A 122 -3.45 2.14 19.90
CA LEU A 122 -4.57 1.26 19.65
C LEU A 122 -5.61 1.29 20.77
N ASN A 123 -6.89 1.20 20.41
CA ASN A 123 -7.96 0.83 21.31
C ASN A 123 -7.78 -0.65 21.76
N GLN A 124 -8.54 -1.13 22.75
CA GLN A 124 -8.36 -2.45 23.36
C GLN A 124 -8.34 -3.60 22.34
N ASN A 125 -9.24 -3.58 21.36
CA ASN A 125 -9.34 -4.59 20.29
C ASN A 125 -8.80 -4.08 18.94
N GLY A 126 -8.04 -2.98 18.98
CA GLY A 126 -7.47 -2.35 17.80
C GLY A 126 -6.35 -3.17 17.19
N LYS A 127 -6.14 -2.98 15.88
CA LYS A 127 -5.13 -3.71 15.12
C LYS A 127 -4.29 -2.78 14.25
N ILE A 128 -3.04 -3.18 14.03
CA ILE A 128 -2.19 -2.62 12.99
C ILE A 128 -2.13 -3.63 11.83
N LEU A 129 -2.45 -3.18 10.63
CA LEU A 129 -2.30 -3.96 9.40
C LEU A 129 -1.19 -3.37 8.55
N ILE A 130 -0.11 -4.13 8.37
CA ILE A 130 1.04 -3.74 7.55
C ILE A 130 1.02 -4.57 6.27
N LEU A 131 0.86 -3.90 5.12
CA LEU A 131 0.73 -4.56 3.82
C LEU A 131 1.90 -4.18 2.91
N SER A 132 2.57 -5.19 2.39
CA SER A 132 3.65 -5.07 1.40
C SER A 132 3.38 -5.99 0.22
N LEU A 133 4.03 -5.76 -0.92
CA LEU A 133 3.99 -6.71 -2.03
C LEU A 133 4.43 -8.10 -1.57
N GLU A 134 3.80 -9.13 -2.12
CA GLU A 134 4.24 -10.51 -1.90
C GLU A 134 5.69 -10.66 -2.39
N THR A 135 6.55 -11.13 -1.49
CA THR A 135 8.00 -11.19 -1.70
C THR A 135 8.47 -12.45 -2.39
N SER A 136 7.63 -13.47 -2.42
CA SER A 136 7.81 -14.72 -3.16
C SER A 136 6.73 -14.83 -4.23
N ASN A 137 7.07 -15.39 -5.39
CA ASN A 137 6.11 -15.63 -6.48
C ASN A 137 5.34 -14.38 -6.94
N ASN A 138 6.04 -13.25 -7.09
CA ASN A 138 5.47 -12.03 -7.63
C ASN A 138 5.19 -12.19 -9.13
N GLU A 139 3.95 -11.95 -9.55
CA GLU A 139 3.47 -12.17 -10.92
C GLU A 139 3.41 -10.88 -11.75
N ILE A 140 3.80 -9.73 -11.21
CA ILE A 140 3.76 -8.46 -11.95
C ILE A 140 4.61 -8.59 -13.23
N PRO A 141 4.05 -8.32 -14.41
CA PRO A 141 4.81 -8.38 -15.66
C PRO A 141 5.98 -7.40 -15.65
N THR A 142 7.16 -7.85 -16.06
CA THR A 142 8.38 -7.04 -15.98
C THR A 142 9.27 -7.22 -17.21
N PHE A 143 9.96 -6.16 -17.61
CA PHE A 143 11.15 -6.24 -18.45
C PHE A 143 12.42 -6.45 -17.58
N LEU A 144 13.55 -6.80 -18.20
CA LEU A 144 14.76 -7.27 -17.51
C LEU A 144 15.24 -6.33 -16.39
N LEU A 145 15.44 -5.04 -16.68
CA LEU A 145 15.90 -4.07 -15.69
C LEU A 145 14.88 -3.88 -14.55
N MET A 146 13.59 -3.83 -14.90
CA MET A 146 12.50 -3.73 -13.93
C MET A 146 12.49 -4.97 -13.02
N LYS A 147 12.64 -6.19 -13.58
CA LYS A 147 12.71 -7.43 -12.81
C LYS A 147 13.86 -7.42 -11.80
N LYS A 148 15.06 -7.01 -12.23
CA LYS A 148 16.24 -6.91 -11.37
C LYS A 148 16.02 -5.93 -10.21
N LYS A 149 15.46 -4.75 -10.50
CA LYS A 149 15.21 -3.72 -9.48
C LYS A 149 14.05 -4.09 -8.55
N LEU A 150 12.97 -4.69 -9.09
CA LEU A 150 11.85 -5.19 -8.29
C LEU A 150 12.33 -6.29 -7.34
N LYS A 151 13.15 -7.24 -7.80
CA LYS A 151 13.72 -8.29 -6.94
C LYS A 151 14.45 -7.69 -5.74
N LYS A 152 15.35 -6.70 -5.97
CA LYS A 152 16.05 -6.00 -4.86
C LYS A 152 15.09 -5.37 -3.85
N SER A 153 14.00 -4.76 -4.35
CA SER A 153 12.98 -4.17 -3.49
C SER A 153 12.23 -5.24 -2.68
N LEU A 154 11.85 -6.35 -3.31
CA LEU A 154 11.17 -7.46 -2.64
C LEU A 154 12.07 -8.15 -1.59
N ASP A 155 13.37 -8.31 -1.88
CA ASP A 155 14.33 -8.87 -0.91
C ASP A 155 14.47 -7.96 0.32
N ARG A 156 14.47 -6.64 0.13
CA ARG A 156 14.43 -5.67 1.24
C ARG A 156 13.14 -5.80 2.04
N ASP A 157 11.99 -5.85 1.37
CA ASP A 157 10.68 -5.96 2.01
C ASP A 157 10.58 -7.28 2.79
N LYS A 158 11.12 -8.38 2.26
CA LYS A 158 11.23 -9.67 2.96
C LYS A 158 12.01 -9.54 4.28
N LYS A 159 13.15 -8.81 4.25
CA LYS A 159 13.95 -8.56 5.47
C LYS A 159 13.18 -7.72 6.49
N ILE A 160 12.44 -6.70 6.05
CA ILE A 160 11.60 -5.86 6.91
C ILE A 160 10.48 -6.69 7.55
N ILE A 161 9.76 -7.49 6.76
CA ILE A 161 8.71 -8.38 7.26
C ILE A 161 9.27 -9.34 8.33
N LYS A 162 10.40 -10.00 8.04
CA LYS A 162 11.09 -10.89 8.99
C LYS A 162 11.49 -10.15 10.28
N TYR A 163 12.01 -8.93 10.14
CA TYR A 163 12.39 -8.09 11.29
C TYR A 163 11.16 -7.76 12.16
N ILE A 164 10.05 -7.33 11.56
CA ILE A 164 8.82 -7.02 12.30
C ILE A 164 8.27 -8.29 12.97
N SER A 165 8.24 -9.42 12.27
CA SER A 165 7.77 -10.69 12.83
C SER A 165 8.63 -11.17 14.01
N LYS A 166 9.94 -10.90 13.99
CA LYS A 166 10.84 -11.19 15.13
C LYS A 166 10.55 -10.28 16.33
N LEU A 167 10.26 -9.01 16.09
CA LEU A 167 9.92 -8.05 17.17
C LEU A 167 8.54 -8.34 17.80
N TYR A 168 7.62 -8.89 17.03
CA TYR A 168 6.24 -9.17 17.43
C TYR A 168 5.84 -10.61 17.06
N PRO A 169 6.31 -11.64 17.82
CA PRO A 169 6.13 -13.06 17.45
C PRO A 169 4.65 -13.50 17.35
N LYS A 170 3.76 -12.85 18.10
CA LYS A 170 2.31 -13.13 18.06
C LYS A 170 1.58 -12.54 16.85
N ASN A 171 2.32 -12.01 15.84
CA ASN A 171 1.71 -11.51 14.62
C ASN A 171 1.04 -12.63 13.83
N LYS A 172 0.01 -12.25 13.06
CA LYS A 172 -0.67 -13.13 12.10
C LYS A 172 -0.35 -12.70 10.68
N ASN A 173 -0.13 -13.67 9.80
CA ASN A 173 0.10 -13.41 8.39
C ASN A 173 -1.13 -13.78 7.57
N LYS A 174 -1.59 -12.88 6.73
CA LYS A 174 -2.67 -13.08 5.76
C LYS A 174 -2.21 -12.62 4.38
N ARG A 175 -2.90 -13.07 3.35
CA ARG A 175 -2.62 -12.66 1.96
C ARG A 175 -3.87 -12.05 1.34
N PHE A 176 -3.67 -10.95 0.65
CA PHE A 176 -4.64 -10.37 -0.27
C PHE A 176 -4.19 -10.68 -1.70
N SER A 177 -5.10 -11.09 -2.54
CA SER A 177 -4.82 -11.35 -3.95
C SER A 177 -5.92 -10.74 -4.81
N PHE A 178 -5.52 -10.02 -5.85
CA PHE A 178 -6.41 -9.42 -6.84
C PHE A 178 -6.01 -9.84 -8.25
N LYS A 179 -6.92 -10.52 -8.95
CA LYS A 179 -6.68 -10.91 -10.34
C LYS A 179 -6.79 -9.70 -11.25
N VAL A 180 -5.69 -9.32 -11.88
CA VAL A 180 -5.59 -8.26 -12.87
C VAL A 180 -5.74 -8.85 -14.25
N LYS A 181 -6.63 -8.25 -15.08
CA LYS A 181 -6.75 -8.53 -16.51
C LYS A 181 -6.82 -7.19 -17.23
N ILE A 182 -5.77 -6.85 -17.98
CA ILE A 182 -5.65 -5.56 -18.69
C ILE A 182 -5.02 -5.76 -20.07
N SER A 183 -5.25 -4.83 -20.99
CA SER A 183 -4.55 -4.83 -22.27
C SER A 183 -3.07 -4.49 -22.07
N ARG A 184 -2.22 -5.04 -22.94
CA ARG A 184 -0.78 -4.73 -22.96
C ARG A 184 -0.53 -3.25 -23.16
N ASP A 185 -1.30 -2.60 -24.03
CA ASP A 185 -1.14 -1.17 -24.31
C ASP A 185 -1.43 -0.31 -23.07
N LYS A 186 -2.49 -0.63 -22.32
CA LYS A 186 -2.77 0.02 -21.04
C LYS A 186 -1.66 -0.21 -20.01
N TYR A 187 -1.09 -1.41 -19.98
CA TYR A 187 0.05 -1.71 -19.12
C TYR A 187 1.30 -0.92 -19.51
N ILE A 188 1.57 -0.79 -20.80
CA ILE A 188 2.65 0.04 -21.36
C ILE A 188 2.45 1.51 -20.97
N GLU A 189 1.24 2.04 -21.08
CA GLU A 189 0.92 3.39 -20.62
C GLU A 189 1.25 3.58 -19.14
N MET A 190 0.91 2.60 -18.29
CA MET A 190 1.25 2.62 -16.88
C MET A 190 2.77 2.60 -16.64
N ILE A 191 3.54 1.82 -17.42
CA ILE A 191 5.00 1.81 -17.37
C ILE A 191 5.56 3.19 -17.74
N LYS A 192 5.08 3.82 -18.82
CA LYS A 192 5.45 5.19 -19.23
C LYS A 192 5.19 6.19 -18.10
N ASN A 193 4.07 6.06 -17.43
CA ASN A 193 3.66 6.90 -16.29
C ASN A 193 4.29 6.47 -14.94
N ARG A 194 5.23 5.50 -14.95
CA ARG A 194 5.98 5.05 -13.78
C ARG A 194 5.09 4.68 -12.59
N TYR A 195 4.07 3.85 -12.83
CA TYR A 195 3.03 3.47 -11.89
C TYR A 195 3.52 2.79 -10.61
N ILE A 196 4.76 2.38 -10.53
CA ILE A 196 5.40 1.75 -9.36
C ILE A 196 6.77 2.39 -9.11
N SER A 197 7.13 2.55 -7.84
CA SER A 197 8.38 3.21 -7.41
C SER A 197 9.65 2.61 -8.04
N THR A 198 9.63 1.33 -8.36
CA THR A 198 10.70 0.63 -9.07
C THR A 198 11.08 1.31 -10.40
N LEU A 199 10.14 1.97 -11.06
CA LEU A 199 10.34 2.62 -12.36
C LEU A 199 10.88 4.05 -12.25
N LEU A 200 10.87 4.68 -11.08
CA LEU A 200 11.21 6.10 -10.92
C LEU A 200 12.63 6.45 -11.31
N GLY A 201 13.58 5.55 -11.12
CA GLY A 201 14.99 5.78 -11.39
C GLY A 201 15.44 5.35 -12.79
N PHE A 202 14.55 4.99 -13.70
CA PHE A 202 14.92 4.64 -15.07
C PHE A 202 14.91 5.85 -15.99
N SER A 203 15.86 5.92 -16.94
CA SER A 203 15.86 6.89 -18.01
C SER A 203 14.69 6.63 -18.98
N LEU A 204 14.39 7.61 -19.85
CA LEU A 204 13.41 7.39 -20.93
C LEU A 204 13.84 6.27 -21.87
N HIS A 205 15.14 6.16 -22.14
CA HIS A 205 15.73 5.10 -22.92
C HIS A 205 15.54 3.71 -22.31
N ASP A 206 15.75 3.55 -20.99
CA ASP A 206 15.49 2.30 -20.28
C ASP A 206 14.02 1.89 -20.37
N ILE A 207 13.12 2.86 -20.20
CA ILE A 207 11.68 2.64 -20.33
C ILE A 207 11.33 2.20 -21.76
N SER A 208 11.85 2.88 -22.78
CA SER A 208 11.60 2.54 -24.19
C SER A 208 12.09 1.11 -24.52
N LYS A 209 13.33 0.78 -24.17
CA LYS A 209 13.87 -0.59 -24.32
C LYS A 209 13.02 -1.61 -23.54
N GLY A 210 12.59 -1.26 -22.33
CA GLY A 210 11.72 -2.11 -21.52
C GLY A 210 10.36 -2.36 -22.17
N ILE A 211 9.76 -1.35 -22.80
CA ILE A 211 8.50 -1.48 -23.53
C ILE A 211 8.64 -2.46 -24.69
N ASN A 212 9.72 -2.38 -25.46
CA ASN A 212 9.99 -3.34 -26.55
C ASN A 212 10.05 -4.77 -26.02
N GLN A 213 10.73 -5.00 -24.86
CA GLN A 213 10.74 -6.31 -24.21
C GLN A 213 9.35 -6.78 -23.76
N ILE A 214 8.50 -5.88 -23.26
CA ILE A 214 7.12 -6.20 -22.89
C ILE A 214 6.31 -6.59 -24.13
N ASN A 215 6.48 -5.89 -25.25
CA ASN A 215 5.80 -6.19 -26.50
C ASN A 215 6.15 -7.56 -27.04
N LEU A 216 7.42 -7.93 -26.99
CA LEU A 216 7.91 -9.24 -27.45
C LEU A 216 7.51 -10.39 -26.53
N LYS A 217 7.52 -10.16 -25.22
CA LYS A 217 7.35 -11.21 -24.21
C LYS A 217 5.91 -11.53 -23.88
N TYR A 218 5.01 -10.53 -23.89
CA TYR A 218 3.66 -10.70 -23.36
C TYR A 218 2.59 -10.60 -24.46
N LYS A 219 1.52 -11.39 -24.30
CA LYS A 219 0.34 -11.38 -25.19
C LYS A 219 -0.40 -10.03 -25.13
N LYS A 220 -1.34 -9.78 -26.07
CA LYS A 220 -2.19 -8.56 -26.11
C LYS A 220 -2.98 -8.32 -24.80
N ILE A 221 -3.35 -9.39 -24.10
CA ILE A 221 -4.01 -9.33 -22.79
C ILE A 221 -3.06 -9.91 -21.74
N LEU A 222 -2.77 -9.12 -20.69
CA LEU A 222 -2.03 -9.56 -19.52
C LEU A 222 -3.00 -10.02 -18.44
N SER A 223 -2.70 -11.18 -17.86
CA SER A 223 -3.42 -11.72 -16.70
C SER A 223 -2.41 -12.14 -15.65
N PHE A 224 -2.53 -11.60 -14.44
CA PHE A 224 -1.64 -11.90 -13.31
C PHE A 224 -2.34 -11.58 -12.00
N ASN A 225 -1.78 -12.03 -10.89
CA ASN A 225 -2.30 -11.70 -9.58
C ASN A 225 -1.42 -10.62 -8.92
N ASP A 226 -2.04 -9.51 -8.51
CA ASP A 226 -1.44 -8.55 -7.60
C ASP A 226 -1.63 -9.06 -6.17
N LYS A 227 -0.52 -9.49 -5.54
CA LYS A 227 -0.52 -10.14 -4.25
C LYS A 227 0.14 -9.28 -3.19
N LEU A 228 -0.52 -9.13 -2.05
CA LEU A 228 0.03 -8.48 -0.87
C LEU A 228 0.11 -9.46 0.30
N ILE A 229 1.22 -9.43 1.02
CA ILE A 229 1.31 -10.02 2.36
C ILE A 229 0.85 -8.98 3.37
N CYS A 230 0.05 -9.39 4.34
CA CYS A 230 -0.48 -8.58 5.42
C CYS A 230 -0.02 -9.13 6.77
N LEU A 231 0.81 -8.37 7.49
CA LEU A 231 1.10 -8.60 8.89
C LEU A 231 0.02 -7.92 9.74
N ILE A 232 -0.55 -8.67 10.67
CA ILE A 232 -1.56 -8.19 11.61
C ILE A 232 -0.97 -8.24 13.00
N LEU A 233 -0.92 -7.08 13.65
CA LEU A 233 -0.46 -6.92 15.01
C LEU A 233 -1.65 -6.49 15.87
N ASP A 234 -1.96 -7.28 16.87
CA ASP A 234 -2.93 -6.94 17.91
C ASP A 234 -2.27 -5.96 18.91
N LYS A 235 -3.08 -5.25 19.70
CA LYS A 235 -2.62 -4.37 20.77
C LYS A 235 -1.68 -5.08 21.76
#